data_eb0d731450c8f5d26f7473f27e6a4eb3
#
_entry.id   eb0d731450c8f5d26f7473f27e6a4eb3
#
_cell.length_a   1.000
_cell.length_b   1.000
_cell.length_c   1.000
_cell.angle_alpha   90.00
_cell.angle_beta   90.00
_cell.angle_gamma   90.00
#
_symmetry.space_group_name_H-M   'P 1'
#
loop_
_entity.id
_entity.type
_entity.pdbx_description
1 polymer ?
#
loop_
_entity_poly.entity_id
_entity_poly.type
_entity_poly.pdbx_seq_one_letter_code
_entity_poly.pdbx_strand_id
1 'polypeptide(L)'
;MRILHSLSILIVFIFHTFYVFADLNEGYAFRSLDINNGLSQNTVHAILQDKQGFMWFGTKDGLDRYDGISFRAFMKESGTLGNNFITSLYEDQQGQIWIGTDVGLYVYSPEHETVERFIMKSDLDTGIDYTVNLVTGDKDGGIWVVTQSQAVFYYNPQTNKLINYLSDQSGRLKFGSLGQLYFDSDNVCWLDIRDGNLYFSKDKLQTLVPVFPKDGNEPFKGEYICKLLPGPYNCMYVGTITGLKEVNLTNKTVRTLLSKDESGDDIYVREIAFYSDDELWAGTESGLYIYNLRTKKTVHLRNVSGDPYSISDNAIYSICKDREGGIWIGSYFGGVNYYPKQYTYFDKVYPRTEIDEMGKRVREFCADHD
;
A
#
# COMPACT_ATOMS: atom_id res chain seq x y z
N MET A 1 7.67 -33.16 -54.24
CA MET A 1 8.36 -33.35 -52.95
C MET A 1 8.75 -32.05 -52.25
N ARG A 2 9.12 -30.96 -52.92
CA ARG A 2 9.45 -29.64 -52.27
C ARG A 2 8.27 -28.86 -51.72
N ILE A 3 7.07 -29.01 -52.25
CA ILE A 3 5.85 -28.31 -51.81
C ILE A 3 5.30 -28.88 -50.49
N LEU A 4 5.42 -30.20 -50.27
CA LEU A 4 4.98 -30.82 -49.02
C LEU A 4 5.87 -30.44 -47.82
N HIS A 5 7.18 -30.21 -48.03
CA HIS A 5 8.06 -29.76 -46.95
C HIS A 5 7.80 -28.32 -46.50
N SER A 6 7.44 -27.43 -47.46
CA SER A 6 7.09 -26.05 -47.16
C SER A 6 5.76 -25.94 -46.40
N LEU A 7 4.81 -26.84 -46.66
CA LEU A 7 3.52 -26.87 -45.95
C LEU A 7 3.67 -27.40 -44.52
N SER A 8 4.55 -28.41 -44.30
CA SER A 8 4.84 -28.97 -42.98
C SER A 8 5.55 -27.94 -42.08
N ILE A 9 6.46 -27.13 -42.62
CA ILE A 9 7.15 -26.07 -41.88
C ILE A 9 6.17 -24.95 -41.53
N LEU A 10 5.25 -24.59 -42.39
CA LEU A 10 4.24 -23.57 -42.15
C LEU A 10 3.26 -24.00 -41.06
N ILE A 11 2.85 -25.28 -41.03
CA ILE A 11 1.97 -25.83 -39.99
C ILE A 11 2.67 -25.88 -38.65
N VAL A 12 3.97 -26.21 -38.57
CA VAL A 12 4.75 -26.18 -37.34
C VAL A 12 4.93 -24.75 -36.81
N PHE A 13 5.09 -23.76 -37.70
CA PHE A 13 5.16 -22.35 -37.25
C PHE A 13 3.81 -21.81 -36.77
N ILE A 14 2.68 -22.24 -37.35
CA ILE A 14 1.34 -21.85 -36.88
C ILE A 14 1.04 -22.48 -35.49
N PHE A 15 1.50 -23.70 -35.22
CA PHE A 15 1.34 -24.31 -33.90
C PHE A 15 2.26 -23.71 -32.81
N HIS A 16 3.39 -23.07 -33.16
CA HIS A 16 4.27 -22.41 -32.19
C HIS A 16 3.83 -20.99 -31.81
N THR A 17 2.92 -20.38 -32.57
CA THR A 17 2.40 -19.03 -32.25
C THR A 17 1.15 -19.05 -31.36
N PHE A 18 0.60 -20.22 -31.01
CA PHE A 18 -0.57 -20.35 -30.15
C PHE A 18 -0.27 -20.67 -28.68
N TYR A 19 0.99 -20.71 -28.25
CA TYR A 19 1.37 -21.02 -26.86
C TYR A 19 1.91 -19.83 -26.08
N VAL A 20 1.45 -18.61 -26.30
CA VAL A 20 1.87 -17.45 -25.49
C VAL A 20 0.65 -16.61 -25.10
N PHE A 21 -0.31 -17.22 -24.45
CA PHE A 21 -1.23 -16.57 -23.52
C PHE A 21 -1.59 -17.57 -22.43
N ALA A 22 -0.56 -18.01 -21.70
CA ALA A 22 -0.78 -18.72 -20.46
C ALA A 22 -1.16 -17.71 -19.37
N ASP A 23 -2.30 -17.89 -18.84
CA ASP A 23 -3.00 -17.30 -17.73
C ASP A 23 -2.10 -16.66 -16.66
N LEU A 24 -2.05 -15.34 -16.61
CA LEU A 24 -1.26 -14.59 -15.64
C LEU A 24 -1.94 -14.49 -14.25
N ASN A 25 -3.17 -14.97 -14.09
CA ASN A 25 -3.93 -14.91 -12.85
C ASN A 25 -4.24 -16.29 -12.24
N GLU A 26 -3.61 -17.37 -12.69
CA GLU A 26 -3.84 -18.70 -12.11
C GLU A 26 -3.50 -18.70 -10.61
N GLY A 27 -4.52 -18.89 -9.77
CA GLY A 27 -4.40 -19.03 -8.32
C GLY A 27 -4.77 -17.81 -7.47
N TYR A 28 -4.93 -16.61 -8.06
CA TYR A 28 -5.32 -15.40 -7.31
C TYR A 28 -6.76 -15.00 -7.66
N ALA A 29 -7.66 -15.13 -6.69
CA ALA A 29 -9.07 -14.74 -6.84
C ALA A 29 -9.45 -13.70 -5.79
N PHE A 30 -9.77 -12.50 -6.23
CA PHE A 30 -10.14 -11.40 -5.38
C PHE A 30 -11.66 -11.27 -5.24
N ARG A 31 -12.08 -10.71 -4.11
CA ARG A 31 -13.44 -10.22 -3.89
C ARG A 31 -13.39 -8.70 -3.89
N SER A 32 -14.14 -8.06 -4.76
CA SER A 32 -14.19 -6.59 -4.83
C SER A 32 -15.37 -6.04 -4.04
N LEU A 33 -15.13 -4.90 -3.38
CA LEU A 33 -16.14 -4.08 -2.69
C LEU A 33 -16.01 -2.64 -3.19
N ASP A 34 -17.12 -2.05 -3.60
CA ASP A 34 -17.17 -0.72 -4.19
C ASP A 34 -18.37 0.10 -3.65
N ILE A 35 -18.68 1.22 -4.28
CA ILE A 35 -19.83 2.07 -3.93
C ILE A 35 -21.15 1.32 -3.97
N ASN A 36 -21.30 0.28 -4.79
CA ASN A 36 -22.52 -0.54 -4.83
C ASN A 36 -22.66 -1.43 -3.60
N ASN A 37 -21.56 -1.67 -2.88
CA ASN A 37 -21.54 -2.41 -1.62
C ASN A 37 -21.64 -1.48 -0.40
N GLY A 38 -21.66 -0.15 -0.60
CA GLY A 38 -21.80 0.85 0.45
C GLY A 38 -20.52 1.60 0.82
N LEU A 39 -19.39 1.37 0.09
CA LEU A 39 -18.19 2.19 0.23
C LEU A 39 -18.50 3.65 -0.20
N SER A 40 -17.99 4.64 0.52
CA SER A 40 -18.27 6.05 0.25
C SER A 40 -17.76 6.49 -1.12
N GLN A 41 -16.57 6.00 -1.52
CA GLN A 41 -15.96 6.34 -2.80
C GLN A 41 -14.91 5.28 -3.21
N ASN A 42 -14.77 5.05 -4.52
CA ASN A 42 -13.90 3.98 -5.04
C ASN A 42 -12.39 4.28 -4.98
N THR A 43 -11.99 5.52 -4.73
CA THR A 43 -10.56 5.85 -4.54
C THR A 43 -10.17 5.66 -3.09
N VAL A 44 -9.37 4.62 -2.80
CA VAL A 44 -8.99 4.23 -1.44
C VAL A 44 -7.51 4.48 -1.21
N HIS A 45 -7.20 5.49 -0.42
CA HIS A 45 -5.82 5.91 -0.15
C HIS A 45 -5.19 5.23 1.06
N ALA A 46 -5.99 4.86 2.06
CA ALA A 46 -5.51 4.26 3.30
C ALA A 46 -6.41 3.11 3.74
N ILE A 47 -5.79 2.05 4.24
CA ILE A 47 -6.48 0.88 4.82
C ILE A 47 -5.85 0.58 6.17
N LEU A 48 -6.69 0.31 7.17
CA LEU A 48 -6.27 -0.06 8.52
C LEU A 48 -7.23 -1.12 9.07
N GLN A 49 -6.70 -2.15 9.76
CA GLN A 49 -7.50 -2.99 10.65
C GLN A 49 -7.29 -2.54 12.09
N ASP A 50 -8.37 -2.17 12.80
CA ASP A 50 -8.27 -1.76 14.20
C ASP A 50 -8.17 -2.97 15.15
N LYS A 51 -7.88 -2.72 16.43
CA LYS A 51 -7.75 -3.76 17.46
C LYS A 51 -9.04 -4.54 17.72
N GLN A 52 -10.20 -3.97 17.35
CA GLN A 52 -11.50 -4.63 17.49
C GLN A 52 -11.80 -5.56 16.29
N GLY A 53 -11.06 -5.43 15.18
CA GLY A 53 -11.20 -6.25 13.97
C GLY A 53 -11.92 -5.54 12.83
N PHE A 54 -12.41 -4.32 13.03
CA PHE A 54 -13.00 -3.56 11.94
C PHE A 54 -11.94 -3.15 10.93
N MET A 55 -12.33 -3.18 9.65
CA MET A 55 -11.52 -2.59 8.60
C MET A 55 -11.92 -1.13 8.38
N TRP A 56 -10.93 -0.27 8.26
CA TRP A 56 -11.12 1.14 7.97
C TRP A 56 -10.56 1.48 6.62
N PHE A 57 -11.34 2.21 5.82
CA PHE A 57 -10.97 2.63 4.48
C PHE A 57 -11.06 4.14 4.39
N GLY A 58 -9.89 4.76 4.23
CA GLY A 58 -9.78 6.18 3.96
C GLY A 58 -9.91 6.44 2.47
N THR A 59 -11.01 7.07 2.07
CA THR A 59 -11.31 7.34 0.65
C THR A 59 -11.06 8.80 0.28
N LYS A 60 -11.19 9.10 -1.00
CA LYS A 60 -11.16 10.48 -1.50
C LYS A 60 -12.37 11.28 -1.04
N ASP A 61 -13.46 10.62 -0.65
CA ASP A 61 -14.70 11.28 -0.23
C ASP A 61 -15.40 10.51 0.91
N GLY A 62 -14.72 10.44 2.07
CA GLY A 62 -15.22 9.85 3.30
C GLY A 62 -14.29 8.85 3.93
N LEU A 63 -14.57 8.53 5.19
CA LEU A 63 -13.96 7.47 5.96
C LEU A 63 -14.99 6.38 6.20
N ASP A 64 -14.68 5.15 5.84
CA ASP A 64 -15.57 4.01 6.01
C ASP A 64 -15.03 3.02 7.03
N ARG A 65 -15.91 2.54 7.94
CA ARG A 65 -15.65 1.39 8.81
C ARG A 65 -16.46 0.20 8.34
N TYR A 66 -15.80 -0.93 8.12
CA TYR A 66 -16.40 -2.17 7.64
C TYR A 66 -16.34 -3.26 8.71
N ASP A 67 -17.46 -3.90 8.99
CA ASP A 67 -17.62 -4.94 10.02
C ASP A 67 -17.56 -6.38 9.47
N GLY A 68 -17.26 -6.53 8.17
CA GLY A 68 -17.31 -7.80 7.46
C GLY A 68 -18.59 -8.00 6.66
N ILE A 69 -19.65 -7.18 6.90
CA ILE A 69 -20.95 -7.27 6.27
C ILE A 69 -21.35 -5.94 5.64
N SER A 70 -21.20 -4.84 6.37
CA SER A 70 -21.68 -3.51 5.99
C SER A 70 -20.66 -2.41 6.26
N PHE A 71 -20.81 -1.32 5.53
CA PHE A 71 -20.04 -0.10 5.72
C PHE A 71 -20.80 0.91 6.59
N ARG A 72 -20.08 1.54 7.51
CA ARG A 72 -20.50 2.74 8.20
C ARG A 72 -19.64 3.90 7.75
N ALA A 73 -20.23 4.87 7.08
CA ALA A 73 -19.53 6.03 6.57
C ALA A 73 -19.49 7.19 7.58
N PHE A 74 -18.34 7.85 7.65
CA PHE A 74 -18.15 9.12 8.35
C PHE A 74 -17.80 10.19 7.30
N MET A 75 -18.67 11.19 7.19
CA MET A 75 -18.60 12.21 6.15
C MET A 75 -18.86 13.61 6.71
N LYS A 76 -18.36 14.62 6.02
CA LYS A 76 -18.59 16.02 6.36
C LYS A 76 -20.07 16.41 6.28
N GLU A 77 -20.74 15.91 5.28
CA GLU A 77 -22.17 16.19 5.01
C GLU A 77 -23.09 15.66 6.12
N SER A 78 -22.70 14.54 6.74
CA SER A 78 -23.41 13.99 7.91
C SER A 78 -23.01 14.64 9.23
N GLY A 79 -22.02 15.55 9.21
CA GLY A 79 -21.46 16.18 10.41
C GLY A 79 -20.62 15.25 11.28
N THR A 80 -20.29 14.06 10.78
CA THR A 80 -19.51 13.04 11.51
C THR A 80 -18.01 13.13 11.24
N LEU A 81 -17.58 13.91 10.25
CA LEU A 81 -16.19 14.17 9.88
C LEU A 81 -16.05 15.62 9.42
N GLY A 82 -14.90 16.26 9.63
CA GLY A 82 -14.70 17.64 9.23
C GLY A 82 -14.17 17.83 7.80
N ASN A 83 -13.56 16.76 7.24
CA ASN A 83 -13.02 16.75 5.88
C ASN A 83 -13.07 15.34 5.29
N ASN A 84 -13.50 15.20 4.05
CA ASN A 84 -13.75 13.91 3.41
C ASN A 84 -12.52 13.27 2.76
N PHE A 85 -11.50 14.04 2.38
CA PHE A 85 -10.33 13.49 1.71
C PHE A 85 -9.35 12.89 2.70
N ILE A 86 -9.40 11.57 2.87
CA ILE A 86 -8.57 10.85 3.83
C ILE A 86 -7.25 10.46 3.15
N THR A 87 -6.15 10.78 3.80
CA THR A 87 -4.79 10.52 3.27
C THR A 87 -4.04 9.45 4.04
N SER A 88 -4.29 9.32 5.35
CA SER A 88 -3.55 8.41 6.22
C SER A 88 -4.39 8.00 7.43
N LEU A 89 -4.19 6.77 7.89
CA LEU A 89 -4.85 6.19 9.08
C LEU A 89 -3.79 5.57 9.99
N TYR A 90 -3.94 5.77 11.30
CA TYR A 90 -3.09 5.13 12.31
C TYR A 90 -3.89 4.86 13.57
N GLU A 91 -3.81 3.64 14.14
CA GLU A 91 -4.39 3.31 15.43
C GLU A 91 -3.33 3.41 16.53
N ASP A 92 -3.61 4.19 17.57
CA ASP A 92 -2.71 4.36 18.69
C ASP A 92 -2.85 3.23 19.74
N GLN A 93 -2.05 3.33 20.82
CA GLN A 93 -2.05 2.33 21.88
C GLN A 93 -3.37 2.28 22.66
N GLN A 94 -4.13 3.36 22.68
CA GLN A 94 -5.44 3.50 23.31
C GLN A 94 -6.59 3.02 22.43
N GLY A 95 -6.31 2.67 21.17
CA GLY A 95 -7.30 2.25 20.18
C GLY A 95 -8.01 3.43 19.51
N GLN A 96 -7.52 4.66 19.70
CA GLN A 96 -7.99 5.80 18.93
C GLN A 96 -7.44 5.73 17.50
N ILE A 97 -8.25 6.11 16.52
CA ILE A 97 -7.79 6.15 15.13
C ILE A 97 -7.50 7.58 14.73
N TRP A 98 -6.25 7.84 14.42
CA TRP A 98 -5.76 9.10 13.92
C TRP A 98 -5.95 9.16 12.42
N ILE A 99 -6.61 10.21 11.95
CA ILE A 99 -7.11 10.37 10.58
C ILE A 99 -6.46 11.60 9.97
N GLY A 100 -5.49 11.39 9.08
CA GLY A 100 -4.91 12.46 8.27
C GLY A 100 -5.84 12.78 7.10
N THR A 101 -6.00 14.07 6.82
CA THR A 101 -6.82 14.55 5.69
C THR A 101 -6.07 15.61 4.89
N ASP A 102 -6.62 16.05 3.76
CA ASP A 102 -6.06 17.16 2.99
C ASP A 102 -6.20 18.52 3.72
N VAL A 103 -7.05 18.61 4.75
CA VAL A 103 -7.17 19.80 5.62
C VAL A 103 -7.30 19.36 7.08
N GLY A 104 -6.15 19.09 7.70
CA GLY A 104 -6.09 18.85 9.14
C GLY A 104 -6.03 17.40 9.57
N LEU A 105 -5.97 17.23 10.88
CA LEU A 105 -5.87 15.97 11.58
C LEU A 105 -7.13 15.77 12.42
N TYR A 106 -7.66 14.55 12.41
CA TYR A 106 -8.84 14.15 13.19
C TYR A 106 -8.54 12.90 14.00
N VAL A 107 -9.34 12.65 15.03
CA VAL A 107 -9.21 11.48 15.90
C VAL A 107 -10.59 10.87 16.11
N TYR A 108 -10.72 9.59 15.78
CA TYR A 108 -11.89 8.78 16.13
C TYR A 108 -11.71 8.19 17.53
N SER A 109 -12.70 8.37 18.38
CA SER A 109 -12.78 7.76 19.71
C SER A 109 -13.67 6.51 19.65
N PRO A 110 -13.14 5.30 19.91
CA PRO A 110 -13.95 4.09 19.94
C PRO A 110 -14.95 4.04 21.10
N GLU A 111 -14.66 4.75 22.20
CA GLU A 111 -15.56 4.83 23.37
C GLU A 111 -16.85 5.62 23.07
N HIS A 112 -16.71 6.71 22.32
CA HIS A 112 -17.85 7.60 21.99
C HIS A 112 -18.38 7.38 20.57
N GLU A 113 -17.67 6.61 19.75
CA GLU A 113 -17.92 6.44 18.31
C GLU A 113 -18.04 7.76 17.52
N THR A 114 -17.24 8.76 17.91
CA THR A 114 -17.20 10.10 17.31
C THR A 114 -15.83 10.40 16.71
N VAL A 115 -15.83 11.22 15.68
CA VAL A 115 -14.60 11.80 15.10
C VAL A 115 -14.54 13.27 15.48
N GLU A 116 -13.43 13.68 16.07
CA GLU A 116 -13.18 15.06 16.45
C GLU A 116 -11.95 15.61 15.76
N ARG A 117 -11.95 16.90 15.46
CA ARG A 117 -10.77 17.57 14.95
C ARG A 117 -9.71 17.64 16.04
N PHE A 118 -8.49 17.24 15.74
CA PHE A 118 -7.37 17.39 16.65
C PHE A 118 -6.94 18.84 16.69
N ILE A 119 -7.23 19.51 17.82
CA ILE A 119 -6.86 20.89 18.09
C ILE A 119 -5.95 20.88 19.32
N MET A 120 -4.69 21.25 19.11
CA MET A 120 -3.80 21.50 20.23
C MET A 120 -4.02 22.92 20.76
N LYS A 121 -4.35 23.04 22.01
CA LYS A 121 -4.20 24.27 22.76
C LYS A 121 -2.72 24.49 23.08
N SER A 122 -1.94 24.92 22.10
CA SER A 122 -0.63 25.52 22.37
C SER A 122 -0.80 27.02 22.53
N ASP A 123 0.15 27.70 23.15
CA ASP A 123 0.14 29.17 23.32
C ASP A 123 0.08 29.95 22.01
N LEU A 124 0.03 29.27 20.85
CA LEU A 124 -0.02 29.80 19.51
C LEU A 124 -1.32 29.46 18.75
N ASP A 125 -2.31 28.83 19.39
CA ASP A 125 -3.66 28.52 18.82
C ASP A 125 -3.64 27.87 17.39
N THR A 126 -2.59 27.15 17.06
CA THR A 126 -2.42 26.55 15.72
C THR A 126 -2.69 25.06 15.76
N GLY A 127 -3.87 24.66 15.29
CA GLY A 127 -4.13 23.29 14.87
C GLY A 127 -3.25 22.91 13.67
N ILE A 128 -3.19 21.62 13.35
CA ILE A 128 -2.56 21.15 12.11
C ILE A 128 -3.57 21.38 10.98
N ASP A 129 -3.50 22.58 10.37
CA ASP A 129 -4.41 23.01 9.30
C ASP A 129 -3.84 22.76 7.89
N TYR A 130 -2.86 21.87 7.80
CA TYR A 130 -2.19 21.51 6.56
C TYR A 130 -2.65 20.14 6.08
N THR A 131 -2.45 19.85 4.80
CA THR A 131 -2.56 18.49 4.29
C THR A 131 -1.62 17.56 5.07
N VAL A 132 -2.19 16.55 5.69
CA VAL A 132 -1.45 15.53 6.42
C VAL A 132 -1.11 14.41 5.44
N ASN A 133 0.16 14.15 5.19
CA ASN A 133 0.58 13.09 4.29
C ASN A 133 0.70 11.74 5.00
N LEU A 134 1.10 11.75 6.28
CA LEU A 134 1.32 10.54 7.05
C LEU A 134 1.03 10.79 8.53
N VAL A 135 0.35 9.83 9.14
CA VAL A 135 0.27 9.69 10.59
C VAL A 135 0.82 8.32 10.97
N THR A 136 1.70 8.30 11.96
CA THR A 136 2.27 7.05 12.51
C THR A 136 2.59 7.22 13.98
N GLY A 137 2.97 6.15 14.66
CA GLY A 137 3.34 6.20 16.07
C GLY A 137 4.66 5.53 16.36
N ASP A 138 5.26 5.93 17.48
CA ASP A 138 6.41 5.25 18.04
C ASP A 138 6.01 4.29 19.17
N LYS A 139 6.94 3.46 19.63
CA LYS A 139 6.69 2.49 20.72
C LYS A 139 6.38 3.14 22.08
N ASP A 140 6.79 4.38 22.28
CA ASP A 140 6.53 5.12 23.50
C ASP A 140 5.10 5.69 23.51
N GLY A 141 4.32 5.45 22.45
CA GLY A 141 2.96 5.96 22.28
C GLY A 141 2.89 7.39 21.76
N GLY A 142 4.00 7.94 21.26
CA GLY A 142 4.02 9.23 20.61
C GLY A 142 3.44 9.15 19.20
N ILE A 143 2.73 10.21 18.81
CA ILE A 143 2.09 10.33 17.48
C ILE A 143 2.91 11.28 16.62
N TRP A 144 3.28 10.81 15.45
CA TRP A 144 4.07 11.53 14.46
C TRP A 144 3.22 11.89 13.25
N VAL A 145 3.24 13.15 12.88
CA VAL A 145 2.43 13.68 11.78
C VAL A 145 3.33 14.41 10.78
N VAL A 146 3.33 13.94 9.55
CA VAL A 146 4.06 14.56 8.43
C VAL A 146 3.05 15.29 7.55
N THR A 147 3.31 16.57 7.27
CA THR A 147 2.45 17.39 6.45
C THR A 147 3.04 17.65 5.06
N GLN A 148 2.20 18.06 4.11
CA GLN A 148 2.63 18.40 2.76
C GLN A 148 3.60 19.61 2.75
N SER A 149 3.46 20.54 3.68
CA SER A 149 4.40 21.63 3.90
C SER A 149 5.73 21.18 4.51
N GLN A 150 5.88 19.86 4.69
CA GLN A 150 7.07 19.18 5.20
C GLN A 150 7.37 19.44 6.69
N ALA A 151 6.42 19.99 7.43
CA ALA A 151 6.51 20.02 8.88
C ALA A 151 6.31 18.61 9.46
N VAL A 152 7.08 18.29 10.48
CA VAL A 152 6.94 17.04 11.23
C VAL A 152 6.55 17.40 12.65
N PHE A 153 5.36 17.00 13.03
CA PHE A 153 4.86 17.19 14.37
C PHE A 153 4.96 15.91 15.17
N TYR A 154 5.37 16.04 16.41
CA TYR A 154 5.35 14.98 17.40
C TYR A 154 4.40 15.38 18.53
N TYR A 155 3.37 14.57 18.72
CA TYR A 155 2.45 14.70 19.84
C TYR A 155 2.70 13.61 20.86
N ASN A 156 2.89 14.02 22.13
CA ASN A 156 2.98 13.08 23.24
C ASN A 156 1.65 13.10 24.03
N PRO A 157 0.83 12.04 23.95
CA PRO A 157 -0.47 11.97 24.63
C PRO A 157 -0.36 12.03 26.17
N GLN A 158 0.74 11.50 26.74
CA GLN A 158 0.93 11.45 28.19
C GLN A 158 1.19 12.84 28.79
N THR A 159 1.90 13.70 28.06
CA THR A 159 2.23 15.04 28.52
C THR A 159 1.36 16.12 27.87
N ASN A 160 0.51 15.74 26.93
CA ASN A 160 -0.31 16.62 26.11
C ASN A 160 0.51 17.74 25.44
N LYS A 161 1.68 17.38 24.89
CA LYS A 161 2.58 18.35 24.24
C LYS A 161 2.72 18.04 22.76
N LEU A 162 2.59 19.07 21.95
CA LEU A 162 2.91 19.06 20.52
C LEU A 162 4.25 19.76 20.28
N ILE A 163 5.12 19.15 19.53
CA ILE A 163 6.43 19.70 19.17
C ILE A 163 6.52 19.68 17.65
N ASN A 164 6.91 20.80 17.04
CA ASN A 164 7.31 20.80 15.65
C ASN A 164 8.78 20.36 15.60
N TYR A 165 8.99 19.17 15.08
CA TYR A 165 10.31 18.58 14.93
C TYR A 165 10.97 19.01 13.65
N LEU A 166 12.04 19.11 13.32
CA LEU A 166 12.70 19.39 12.05
C LEU A 166 12.52 20.82 11.50
N SER A 167 11.81 21.70 12.18
CA SER A 167 11.81 23.11 11.79
C SER A 167 12.90 23.90 12.55
N ASP A 168 13.56 24.80 11.86
CA ASP A 168 14.33 25.85 12.51
C ASP A 168 13.40 26.94 13.09
N GLN A 169 13.97 27.96 13.74
CA GLN A 169 13.17 29.06 14.30
C GLN A 169 12.36 29.84 13.24
N SER A 170 12.66 29.66 11.96
CA SER A 170 11.91 30.25 10.83
C SER A 170 10.83 29.33 10.27
N GLY A 171 10.64 28.12 10.84
CA GLY A 171 9.70 27.12 10.37
C GLY A 171 10.18 26.30 9.17
N ARG A 172 11.44 26.44 8.77
CA ARG A 172 12.03 25.65 7.68
C ARG A 172 12.58 24.34 8.22
N LEU A 173 12.40 23.24 7.44
CA LEU A 173 13.01 21.97 7.76
C LEU A 173 14.53 22.08 7.83
N LYS A 174 15.12 21.56 8.89
CA LYS A 174 16.58 21.50 9.06
C LYS A 174 17.27 20.62 8.03
N PHE A 175 16.54 19.70 7.39
CA PHE A 175 17.06 18.60 6.57
C PHE A 175 16.49 18.55 5.16
N GLY A 176 15.82 19.58 4.65
CA GLY A 176 15.18 19.54 3.34
C GLY A 176 13.75 18.95 3.37
N SER A 177 13.39 18.16 2.38
CA SER A 177 12.05 17.55 2.26
C SER A 177 12.00 16.19 2.92
N LEU A 178 10.98 15.90 3.74
CA LEU A 178 10.72 14.56 4.24
C LEU A 178 9.82 13.80 3.25
N GLY A 179 10.26 12.64 2.79
CA GLY A 179 9.46 11.72 1.98
C GLY A 179 8.67 10.72 2.80
N GLN A 180 9.36 9.78 3.42
CA GLN A 180 8.77 8.72 4.24
C GLN A 180 9.34 8.74 5.65
N LEU A 181 8.54 8.26 6.61
CA LEU A 181 8.92 8.06 8.00
C LEU A 181 8.28 6.78 8.50
N TYR A 182 9.09 5.90 9.11
CA TYR A 182 8.66 4.61 9.62
C TYR A 182 9.39 4.28 10.94
N PHE A 183 8.68 3.75 11.93
CA PHE A 183 9.28 3.23 13.16
C PHE A 183 9.27 1.71 13.13
N ASP A 184 10.43 1.10 13.34
CA ASP A 184 10.57 -0.35 13.40
C ASP A 184 10.28 -0.92 14.80
N SER A 185 10.40 -2.24 14.91
CA SER A 185 10.19 -2.96 16.17
C SER A 185 11.16 -2.59 17.29
N ASP A 186 12.25 -1.96 17.01
CA ASP A 186 13.23 -1.48 18.00
C ASP A 186 13.12 0.01 18.28
N ASN A 187 12.03 0.64 17.81
CA ASN A 187 11.78 2.09 17.93
C ASN A 187 12.81 2.95 17.19
N VAL A 188 13.48 2.36 16.19
CA VAL A 188 14.36 3.11 15.30
C VAL A 188 13.50 3.77 14.24
N CYS A 189 13.64 5.07 14.08
CA CYS A 189 12.97 5.83 13.04
C CYS A 189 13.79 5.74 11.75
N TRP A 190 13.18 5.25 10.68
CA TRP A 190 13.72 5.19 9.33
C TRP A 190 13.05 6.27 8.49
N LEU A 191 13.83 6.99 7.68
CA LEU A 191 13.30 8.11 6.93
C LEU A 191 14.08 8.38 5.64
N ASP A 192 13.41 9.05 4.71
CA ASP A 192 13.94 9.62 3.49
C ASP A 192 13.79 11.16 3.54
N ILE A 193 14.87 11.88 3.34
CA ILE A 193 14.87 13.35 3.25
C ILE A 193 15.09 13.85 1.81
N ARG A 194 14.87 12.99 0.83
CA ARG A 194 14.95 13.26 -0.62
C ARG A 194 16.29 13.79 -1.11
N ASP A 195 17.36 13.46 -0.42
CA ASP A 195 18.74 13.77 -0.83
C ASP A 195 19.45 12.61 -1.53
N GLY A 196 18.73 11.53 -1.82
CA GLY A 196 19.25 10.33 -2.48
C GLY A 196 19.83 9.28 -1.52
N ASN A 197 19.58 9.42 -0.21
CA ASN A 197 20.02 8.49 0.81
C ASN A 197 18.84 8.09 1.73
N LEU A 198 18.99 6.99 2.43
CA LEU A 198 18.15 6.61 3.58
C LEU A 198 18.85 7.01 4.87
N TYR A 199 18.04 7.34 5.86
CA TYR A 199 18.52 7.70 7.18
C TYR A 199 17.81 6.89 8.25
N PHE A 200 18.46 6.78 9.40
CA PHE A 200 17.81 6.31 10.62
C PHE A 200 18.15 7.21 11.80
N SER A 201 17.28 7.20 12.80
CA SER A 201 17.43 7.91 14.06
C SER A 201 16.98 7.03 15.22
N LYS A 202 17.74 7.04 16.32
CA LYS A 202 17.42 6.33 17.57
C LYS A 202 16.99 7.27 18.70
N ASP A 203 17.01 8.56 18.44
CA ASP A 203 16.83 9.63 19.43
C ASP A 203 15.73 10.62 19.01
N LYS A 204 14.66 10.10 18.40
CA LYS A 204 13.49 10.89 17.97
C LYS A 204 13.90 12.04 17.05
N LEU A 205 14.67 11.75 16.03
CA LEU A 205 15.11 12.67 14.98
C LEU A 205 16.07 13.79 15.43
N GLN A 206 16.66 13.69 16.61
CA GLN A 206 17.70 14.64 17.05
C GLN A 206 18.99 14.44 16.24
N THR A 207 19.33 13.17 15.95
CA THR A 207 20.48 12.80 15.14
C THR A 207 20.02 11.95 13.95
N LEU A 208 20.37 12.34 12.74
CA LEU A 208 20.15 11.54 11.52
C LEU A 208 21.46 10.87 11.11
N VAL A 209 21.42 9.55 11.03
CA VAL A 209 22.57 8.74 10.59
C VAL A 209 22.28 8.22 9.18
N PRO A 210 23.10 8.55 8.18
CA PRO A 210 22.91 8.04 6.82
C PRO A 210 23.19 6.54 6.75
N VAL A 211 22.39 5.82 5.99
CA VAL A 211 22.56 4.38 5.74
C VAL A 211 23.77 4.15 4.85
N PHE A 212 23.94 4.98 3.82
CA PHE A 212 25.07 4.93 2.90
C PHE A 212 26.07 6.04 3.22
N PRO A 213 27.41 5.76 3.12
CA PRO A 213 28.40 6.79 3.29
C PRO A 213 28.21 7.94 2.30
N LYS A 214 28.50 9.17 2.71
CA LYS A 214 28.47 10.34 1.83
C LYS A 214 29.77 10.45 1.02
N ASP A 215 30.05 9.44 0.22
CA ASP A 215 31.24 9.32 -0.66
C ASP A 215 30.92 9.55 -2.15
N GLY A 216 29.72 10.03 -2.44
CA GLY A 216 29.20 10.19 -3.81
C GLY A 216 28.34 9.02 -4.28
N ASN A 217 28.22 7.95 -3.49
CA ASN A 217 27.26 6.88 -3.75
C ASN A 217 25.90 7.21 -3.13
N GLU A 218 25.02 7.77 -3.96
CA GLU A 218 23.65 8.15 -3.59
C GLU A 218 22.68 7.22 -4.33
N PRO A 219 22.35 6.04 -3.78
CA PRO A 219 21.64 4.98 -4.50
C PRO A 219 20.19 5.32 -4.83
N PHE A 220 19.65 6.37 -4.24
CA PHE A 220 18.30 6.89 -4.50
C PHE A 220 18.32 8.29 -5.11
N LYS A 221 19.44 8.71 -5.71
CA LYS A 221 19.55 10.01 -6.35
C LYS A 221 18.56 10.17 -7.49
N GLY A 222 17.73 11.22 -7.41
CA GLY A 222 16.66 11.49 -8.38
C GLY A 222 15.45 10.55 -8.24
N GLU A 223 15.45 9.68 -7.24
CA GLU A 223 14.33 8.82 -6.92
C GLU A 223 13.37 9.46 -5.92
N TYR A 224 12.11 9.12 -6.05
CA TYR A 224 11.08 9.43 -5.08
C TYR A 224 10.72 8.16 -4.33
N ILE A 225 11.02 8.12 -3.04
CA ILE A 225 10.67 6.98 -2.19
C ILE A 225 9.22 7.13 -1.76
N CYS A 226 8.40 6.13 -2.09
CA CYS A 226 6.98 6.08 -1.81
C CYS A 226 6.66 5.25 -0.57
N LYS A 227 7.47 4.21 -0.30
CA LYS A 227 7.26 3.32 0.85
C LYS A 227 8.56 2.73 1.35
N LEU A 228 8.66 2.60 2.67
CA LEU A 228 9.70 1.85 3.39
C LEU A 228 9.05 0.69 4.13
N LEU A 229 9.57 -0.52 3.96
CA LEU A 229 9.11 -1.71 4.66
C LEU A 229 10.30 -2.55 5.12
N PRO A 230 10.54 -2.68 6.43
CA PRO A 230 11.53 -3.62 6.95
C PRO A 230 11.13 -5.05 6.62
N GLY A 231 12.11 -5.87 6.34
CA GLY A 231 11.89 -7.27 6.02
C GLY A 231 12.91 -8.20 6.64
N PRO A 232 12.86 -9.48 6.30
CA PRO A 232 13.77 -10.48 6.84
C PRO A 232 15.24 -10.18 6.47
N TYR A 233 16.17 -10.85 7.18
CA TYR A 233 17.62 -10.81 6.91
C TYR A 233 18.26 -9.43 6.99
N ASN A 234 17.75 -8.55 7.87
CA ASN A 234 18.21 -7.17 8.04
C ASN A 234 18.19 -6.39 6.70
N CYS A 235 17.09 -6.54 5.97
CA CYS A 235 16.82 -5.82 4.74
C CYS A 235 15.70 -4.78 4.93
N MET A 236 15.78 -3.69 4.16
CA MET A 236 14.70 -2.72 3.96
C MET A 236 14.22 -2.81 2.52
N TYR A 237 12.93 -2.98 2.31
CA TYR A 237 12.32 -2.92 0.99
C TYR A 237 11.83 -1.50 0.74
N VAL A 238 12.12 -0.99 -0.44
CA VAL A 238 11.91 0.41 -0.80
C VAL A 238 11.13 0.48 -2.10
N GLY A 239 9.88 0.95 -2.02
CA GLY A 239 9.07 1.29 -3.18
C GLY A 239 9.43 2.68 -3.68
N THR A 240 9.72 2.82 -4.97
CA THR A 240 10.08 4.08 -5.61
C THR A 240 9.26 4.31 -6.89
N ILE A 241 9.35 5.50 -7.44
CA ILE A 241 8.74 5.82 -8.76
C ILE A 241 9.37 5.05 -9.93
N THR A 242 10.53 4.41 -9.73
CA THR A 242 11.25 3.65 -10.77
C THR A 242 11.38 2.17 -10.44
N GLY A 243 10.70 1.68 -9.40
CA GLY A 243 10.67 0.26 -9.08
C GLY A 243 10.68 -0.10 -7.61
N LEU A 244 10.87 -1.39 -7.37
CA LEU A 244 11.04 -2.00 -6.05
C LEU A 244 12.50 -2.35 -5.83
N LYS A 245 13.06 -1.91 -4.72
CA LYS A 245 14.45 -2.15 -4.35
C LYS A 245 14.57 -2.83 -2.98
N GLU A 246 15.59 -3.66 -2.84
CA GLU A 246 16.01 -4.26 -1.58
C GLU A 246 17.32 -3.60 -1.13
N VAL A 247 17.33 -3.07 0.08
CA VAL A 247 18.53 -2.52 0.73
C VAL A 247 18.97 -3.50 1.80
N ASN A 248 20.15 -4.08 1.65
CA ASN A 248 20.76 -4.85 2.73
C ASN A 248 21.46 -3.90 3.69
N LEU A 249 20.96 -3.83 4.93
CA LEU A 249 21.44 -2.89 5.94
C LEU A 249 22.80 -3.30 6.57
N THR A 250 23.20 -4.57 6.39
CA THR A 250 24.49 -5.07 6.91
C THR A 250 25.65 -4.65 6.02
N ASN A 251 25.58 -4.95 4.73
CA ASN A 251 26.66 -4.69 3.77
C ASN A 251 26.48 -3.41 2.97
N LYS A 252 25.38 -2.66 3.19
CA LYS A 252 25.07 -1.39 2.53
C LYS A 252 24.96 -1.52 1.00
N THR A 253 24.34 -2.59 0.52
CA THR A 253 24.11 -2.80 -0.91
C THR A 253 22.64 -2.61 -1.25
N VAL A 254 22.36 -2.13 -2.47
CA VAL A 254 21.02 -2.00 -3.04
C VAL A 254 20.90 -2.95 -4.22
N ARG A 255 19.80 -3.69 -4.25
CA ARG A 255 19.42 -4.56 -5.36
C ARG A 255 18.04 -4.18 -5.87
N THR A 256 17.91 -3.95 -7.16
CA THR A 256 16.63 -3.74 -7.81
C THR A 256 15.91 -5.09 -8.00
N LEU A 257 14.67 -5.18 -7.54
CA LEU A 257 13.81 -6.35 -7.66
C LEU A 257 12.86 -6.23 -8.84
N LEU A 258 12.25 -5.05 -9.00
CA LEU A 258 11.34 -4.68 -10.11
C LEU A 258 11.74 -3.31 -10.62
N SER A 259 11.77 -3.09 -11.93
CA SER A 259 12.12 -1.78 -12.51
C SER A 259 11.30 -1.40 -13.74
N LYS A 260 11.08 -2.35 -14.64
CA LYS A 260 10.38 -2.10 -15.89
C LYS A 260 9.24 -3.10 -16.07
N ASP A 261 8.13 -2.64 -16.60
CA ASP A 261 7.03 -3.48 -17.02
C ASP A 261 7.29 -4.11 -18.41
N GLU A 262 6.32 -4.84 -18.94
CA GLU A 262 6.40 -5.50 -20.23
C GLU A 262 6.50 -4.52 -21.42
N SER A 263 6.05 -3.27 -21.22
CA SER A 263 6.14 -2.18 -22.21
C SER A 263 7.48 -1.46 -22.17
N GLY A 264 8.29 -1.71 -21.15
CA GLY A 264 9.57 -1.03 -20.90
C GLY A 264 9.44 0.26 -20.09
N ASP A 265 8.24 0.55 -19.56
CA ASP A 265 7.98 1.69 -18.69
C ASP A 265 8.43 1.44 -17.25
N ASP A 266 8.73 2.50 -16.51
CA ASP A 266 9.10 2.38 -15.10
C ASP A 266 7.92 1.91 -14.25
N ILE A 267 8.16 0.94 -13.38
CA ILE A 267 7.16 0.45 -12.42
C ILE A 267 7.09 1.42 -11.25
N TYR A 268 6.05 2.24 -11.20
CA TYR A 268 5.80 3.13 -10.08
C TYR A 268 5.18 2.35 -8.90
N VAL A 269 6.00 2.03 -7.89
CA VAL A 269 5.55 1.33 -6.68
C VAL A 269 5.04 2.33 -5.65
N ARG A 270 3.76 2.24 -5.31
CA ARG A 270 3.11 3.13 -4.33
C ARG A 270 3.08 2.54 -2.93
N GLU A 271 2.79 1.25 -2.82
CA GLU A 271 2.64 0.56 -1.56
C GLU A 271 3.27 -0.83 -1.64
N ILE A 272 3.79 -1.32 -0.51
CA ILE A 272 4.35 -2.67 -0.38
C ILE A 272 3.92 -3.31 0.93
N ALA A 273 3.63 -4.61 0.88
CA ALA A 273 3.28 -5.40 2.06
C ALA A 273 3.76 -6.84 1.92
N PHE A 274 4.11 -7.48 3.04
CA PHE A 274 4.37 -8.92 3.08
C PHE A 274 3.06 -9.70 3.22
N TYR A 275 2.79 -10.61 2.27
CA TYR A 275 1.76 -11.63 2.45
C TYR A 275 2.28 -12.79 3.32
N SER A 276 3.51 -13.23 3.07
CA SER A 276 4.24 -14.22 3.85
C SER A 276 5.71 -13.80 3.97
N ASP A 277 6.52 -14.57 4.71
CA ASP A 277 7.96 -14.29 4.86
C ASP A 277 8.71 -14.30 3.52
N ASP A 278 8.20 -15.03 2.53
CA ASP A 278 8.81 -15.16 1.22
C ASP A 278 8.09 -14.37 0.12
N GLU A 279 6.92 -13.78 0.39
CA GLU A 279 6.07 -13.19 -0.64
C GLU A 279 5.76 -11.73 -0.36
N LEU A 280 6.32 -10.87 -1.20
CA LEU A 280 6.19 -9.42 -1.14
C LEU A 280 5.25 -8.92 -2.24
N TRP A 281 4.21 -8.23 -1.86
CA TRP A 281 3.21 -7.64 -2.74
C TRP A 281 3.51 -6.15 -2.93
N ALA A 282 3.56 -5.72 -4.18
CA ALA A 282 3.82 -4.34 -4.56
C ALA A 282 2.66 -3.79 -5.39
N GLY A 283 1.95 -2.83 -4.82
CA GLY A 283 0.90 -2.07 -5.50
C GLY A 283 1.52 -0.96 -6.34
N THR A 284 1.12 -0.91 -7.60
CA THR A 284 1.70 0.02 -8.58
C THR A 284 0.62 0.76 -9.37
N GLU A 285 1.03 1.65 -10.29
CA GLU A 285 0.12 2.28 -11.25
C GLU A 285 -0.29 1.32 -12.39
N SER A 286 0.41 0.21 -12.57
CA SER A 286 0.21 -0.73 -13.69
C SER A 286 -0.30 -2.10 -13.25
N GLY A 287 -0.71 -2.26 -12.00
CA GLY A 287 -1.23 -3.51 -11.44
C GLY A 287 -0.56 -3.88 -10.12
N LEU A 288 -0.77 -5.12 -9.73
CA LEU A 288 -0.21 -5.72 -8.52
C LEU A 288 0.91 -6.68 -8.89
N TYR A 289 2.11 -6.43 -8.39
CA TYR A 289 3.24 -7.33 -8.55
C TYR A 289 3.44 -8.14 -7.27
N ILE A 290 3.58 -9.45 -7.41
CA ILE A 290 3.88 -10.39 -6.33
C ILE A 290 5.26 -10.95 -6.58
N TYR A 291 6.21 -10.58 -5.72
CA TYR A 291 7.60 -11.01 -5.83
C TYR A 291 7.91 -12.07 -4.76
N ASN A 292 8.34 -13.25 -5.19
CA ASN A 292 8.78 -14.29 -4.27
C ASN A 292 10.27 -14.16 -3.98
N LEU A 293 10.63 -13.88 -2.73
CA LEU A 293 12.01 -13.62 -2.29
C LEU A 293 12.93 -14.84 -2.44
N ARG A 294 12.39 -16.04 -2.32
CA ARG A 294 13.17 -17.28 -2.40
C ARG A 294 13.41 -17.71 -3.84
N THR A 295 12.36 -17.78 -4.63
CA THR A 295 12.43 -18.27 -6.02
C THR A 295 12.82 -17.18 -7.01
N LYS A 296 12.74 -15.89 -6.61
CA LYS A 296 12.97 -14.69 -7.45
C LYS A 296 11.97 -14.58 -8.60
N LYS A 297 10.85 -15.31 -8.53
CA LYS A 297 9.78 -15.21 -9.52
C LYS A 297 8.87 -14.05 -9.19
N THR A 298 8.34 -13.44 -10.24
CA THR A 298 7.34 -12.36 -10.17
C THR A 298 6.08 -12.81 -10.86
N VAL A 299 4.93 -12.52 -10.24
CA VAL A 299 3.61 -12.60 -10.85
C VAL A 299 3.11 -11.18 -11.00
N HIS A 300 2.55 -10.85 -12.16
CA HIS A 300 1.95 -9.55 -12.43
C HIS A 300 0.45 -9.72 -12.65
N LEU A 301 -0.35 -9.21 -11.72
CA LEU A 301 -1.80 -9.27 -11.76
C LEU A 301 -2.36 -7.93 -12.23
N ARG A 302 -3.31 -7.99 -13.16
CA ARG A 302 -3.99 -6.84 -13.74
C ARG A 302 -5.51 -7.00 -13.68
N ASN A 303 -6.21 -5.89 -13.82
CA ASN A 303 -7.64 -5.92 -14.10
C ASN A 303 -7.87 -6.61 -15.44
N VAL A 304 -8.76 -7.60 -15.44
CA VAL A 304 -9.20 -8.32 -16.62
C VAL A 304 -10.69 -8.07 -16.83
N SER A 305 -11.02 -7.39 -17.91
CA SER A 305 -12.41 -7.07 -18.23
C SER A 305 -13.25 -8.34 -18.32
N GLY A 306 -14.36 -8.37 -17.57
CA GLY A 306 -15.26 -9.52 -17.52
C GLY A 306 -14.85 -10.64 -16.58
N ASP A 307 -13.69 -10.56 -15.92
CA ASP A 307 -13.29 -11.50 -14.87
C ASP A 307 -13.60 -10.90 -13.48
N PRO A 308 -14.63 -11.39 -12.76
CA PRO A 308 -15.03 -10.85 -11.48
C PRO A 308 -14.04 -11.19 -10.34
N TYR A 309 -13.07 -12.04 -10.60
CA TYR A 309 -12.05 -12.45 -9.63
C TYR A 309 -10.69 -11.77 -9.87
N SER A 310 -10.53 -11.00 -10.93
CA SER A 310 -9.36 -10.15 -11.11
C SER A 310 -9.41 -8.94 -10.16
N ILE A 311 -8.26 -8.26 -9.95
CA ILE A 311 -8.28 -6.95 -9.29
C ILE A 311 -9.16 -5.97 -10.07
N SER A 312 -9.90 -5.13 -9.36
CA SER A 312 -10.90 -4.22 -9.94
C SER A 312 -10.31 -3.02 -10.69
N ASP A 313 -9.04 -2.70 -10.45
CA ASP A 313 -8.30 -1.60 -11.08
C ASP A 313 -6.80 -1.87 -11.05
N ASN A 314 -6.05 -1.27 -11.99
CA ASN A 314 -4.61 -1.41 -12.06
C ASN A 314 -3.85 -0.39 -11.19
N ALA A 315 -4.44 0.75 -10.88
CA ALA A 315 -3.81 1.76 -10.03
C ALA A 315 -4.02 1.42 -8.56
N ILE A 316 -3.03 0.79 -7.92
CA ILE A 316 -3.09 0.33 -6.52
C ILE A 316 -2.44 1.37 -5.61
N TYR A 317 -3.20 1.88 -4.63
CA TYR A 317 -2.78 2.97 -3.75
C TYR A 317 -2.45 2.53 -2.33
N SER A 318 -3.10 1.48 -1.84
CA SER A 318 -2.90 0.99 -0.48
C SER A 318 -2.99 -0.52 -0.41
N ILE A 319 -2.21 -1.13 0.48
CA ILE A 319 -2.24 -2.57 0.78
C ILE A 319 -2.18 -2.73 2.30
N CYS A 320 -3.06 -3.57 2.84
CA CYS A 320 -3.07 -3.90 4.25
C CYS A 320 -3.27 -5.41 4.43
N LYS A 321 -2.37 -6.05 5.17
CA LYS A 321 -2.57 -7.43 5.60
C LYS A 321 -3.38 -7.43 6.89
N ASP A 322 -4.49 -8.16 6.90
CA ASP A 322 -5.28 -8.33 8.12
C ASP A 322 -4.68 -9.36 9.08
N ARG A 323 -5.20 -9.42 10.30
CA ARG A 323 -4.74 -10.36 11.34
C ARG A 323 -5.14 -11.80 11.06
N GLU A 324 -6.13 -12.02 10.24
CA GLU A 324 -6.58 -13.32 9.76
C GLU A 324 -5.65 -13.86 8.67
N GLY A 325 -4.79 -13.01 8.10
CA GLY A 325 -3.79 -13.31 7.10
C GLY A 325 -4.27 -13.11 5.67
N GLY A 326 -5.42 -12.46 5.47
CA GLY A 326 -5.87 -11.95 4.18
C GLY A 326 -5.18 -10.64 3.80
N ILE A 327 -5.32 -10.23 2.55
CA ILE A 327 -4.81 -8.94 2.05
C ILE A 327 -5.96 -8.10 1.49
N TRP A 328 -5.98 -6.85 1.92
CA TRP A 328 -6.86 -5.80 1.45
C TRP A 328 -6.07 -4.84 0.56
N ILE A 329 -6.63 -4.51 -0.60
CA ILE A 329 -5.98 -3.68 -1.62
C ILE A 329 -6.93 -2.57 -2.01
N GLY A 330 -6.52 -1.33 -1.78
CA GLY A 330 -7.24 -0.14 -2.20
C GLY A 330 -6.74 0.35 -3.55
N SER A 331 -7.66 0.67 -4.44
CA SER A 331 -7.36 1.14 -5.79
C SER A 331 -7.86 2.57 -6.04
N TYR A 332 -7.51 3.13 -7.19
CA TYR A 332 -7.90 4.49 -7.53
C TYR A 332 -9.35 4.62 -8.03
N PHE A 333 -9.82 3.66 -8.83
CA PHE A 333 -11.18 3.68 -9.39
C PHE A 333 -12.02 2.46 -9.04
N GLY A 334 -11.41 1.37 -8.57
CA GLY A 334 -12.06 0.07 -8.41
C GLY A 334 -12.53 -0.27 -6.99
N GLY A 335 -12.39 0.65 -6.04
CA GLY A 335 -12.72 0.38 -4.63
C GLY A 335 -11.67 -0.49 -3.95
N VAL A 336 -12.12 -1.49 -3.22
CA VAL A 336 -11.31 -2.38 -2.40
C VAL A 336 -11.35 -3.79 -2.97
N ASN A 337 -10.20 -4.45 -3.03
CA ASN A 337 -10.09 -5.87 -3.35
C ASN A 337 -9.62 -6.63 -2.13
N TYR A 338 -10.23 -7.75 -1.85
CA TYR A 338 -9.85 -8.64 -0.77
C TYR A 338 -9.38 -9.98 -1.30
N TYR A 339 -8.17 -10.36 -0.94
CA TYR A 339 -7.63 -11.70 -1.15
C TYR A 339 -7.61 -12.44 0.19
N PRO A 340 -8.50 -13.43 0.40
CA PRO A 340 -8.56 -14.15 1.67
C PRO A 340 -7.33 -15.05 1.84
N LYS A 341 -6.91 -15.26 3.08
CA LYS A 341 -5.98 -16.35 3.36
C LYS A 341 -6.60 -17.65 2.87
N GLN A 342 -5.88 -18.36 2.01
CA GLN A 342 -6.41 -19.59 1.43
C GLN A 342 -6.46 -20.71 2.47
N TYR A 343 -7.67 -21.06 2.88
CA TYR A 343 -7.97 -22.29 3.64
C TYR A 343 -8.73 -23.32 2.79
N THR A 344 -8.96 -23.02 1.50
CA THR A 344 -9.80 -23.83 0.63
C THR A 344 -8.95 -24.78 -0.18
N TYR A 345 -9.34 -26.07 -0.16
CA TYR A 345 -8.77 -27.12 -1.01
C TYR A 345 -9.35 -27.10 -2.43
N PHE A 346 -10.10 -26.06 -2.80
CA PHE A 346 -10.76 -25.96 -4.09
C PHE A 346 -10.22 -24.74 -4.85
N ASP A 347 -9.74 -24.99 -6.06
CA ASP A 347 -9.37 -23.94 -6.98
C ASP A 347 -10.62 -23.23 -7.51
N LYS A 348 -10.56 -21.91 -7.59
CA LYS A 348 -11.61 -21.12 -8.23
C LYS A 348 -11.30 -21.00 -9.71
N VAL A 349 -12.12 -21.61 -10.53
CA VAL A 349 -12.00 -21.51 -11.99
C VAL A 349 -13.11 -20.65 -12.55
N TYR A 350 -12.75 -19.61 -13.26
CA TYR A 350 -13.68 -18.78 -14.03
C TYR A 350 -13.52 -19.12 -15.51
N PRO A 351 -14.55 -19.72 -16.17
CA PRO A 351 -14.45 -20.06 -17.57
C PRO A 351 -14.35 -18.79 -18.43
N ARG A 352 -13.21 -18.57 -19.04
CA ARG A 352 -12.98 -17.50 -19.99
C ARG A 352 -13.35 -17.98 -21.37
N THR A 353 -14.57 -17.73 -21.79
CA THR A 353 -14.97 -17.94 -23.18
C THR A 353 -15.40 -16.61 -23.76
N GLU A 354 -14.72 -16.18 -24.82
CA GLU A 354 -15.10 -15.03 -25.64
C GLU A 354 -16.43 -15.25 -26.39
N ILE A 355 -16.99 -16.45 -26.32
CA ILE A 355 -18.13 -16.86 -27.11
C ILE A 355 -19.21 -17.36 -26.15
N ASP A 356 -20.26 -16.52 -26.02
CA ASP A 356 -21.59 -16.87 -25.55
C ASP A 356 -21.87 -16.82 -24.04
N GLU A 357 -22.90 -16.04 -23.67
CA GLU A 357 -23.47 -15.99 -22.32
C GLU A 357 -23.98 -17.36 -21.80
N MET A 358 -24.21 -18.32 -22.68
CA MET A 358 -24.63 -19.68 -22.30
C MET A 358 -23.48 -20.55 -21.76
N GLY A 359 -22.21 -20.25 -22.04
CA GLY A 359 -21.06 -21.00 -21.59
C GLY A 359 -20.70 -20.84 -20.10
N LYS A 360 -21.33 -19.90 -19.39
CA LYS A 360 -21.00 -19.62 -17.98
C LYS A 360 -21.75 -20.51 -16.96
N ARG A 361 -22.58 -21.44 -17.40
CA ARG A 361 -23.34 -22.33 -16.49
C ARG A 361 -22.73 -23.73 -16.48
N VAL A 362 -21.99 -24.03 -15.41
CA VAL A 362 -21.55 -25.39 -15.14
C VAL A 362 -22.69 -26.15 -14.47
N ARG A 363 -23.14 -27.26 -15.07
CA ARG A 363 -24.22 -28.11 -14.55
C ARG A 363 -23.72 -29.30 -13.77
N GLU A 364 -22.51 -29.77 -14.07
CA GLU A 364 -21.96 -31.00 -13.50
C GLU A 364 -20.44 -30.97 -13.52
N PHE A 365 -19.81 -31.54 -12.49
CA PHE A 365 -18.38 -31.77 -12.42
C PHE A 365 -18.16 -33.30 -12.32
N CYS A 366 -17.18 -33.81 -13.06
CA CYS A 366 -16.71 -35.18 -12.97
C CYS A 366 -15.19 -35.13 -12.72
N ALA A 367 -14.74 -35.87 -11.70
CA ALA A 367 -13.31 -36.11 -11.49
C ALA A 367 -12.90 -37.31 -12.31
N ASP A 368 -11.87 -37.17 -13.14
CA ASP A 368 -11.21 -38.25 -13.81
C ASP A 368 -10.18 -38.90 -12.87
N HIS A 369 -10.00 -40.22 -12.98
CA HIS A 369 -9.15 -41.01 -12.10
C HIS A 369 -7.78 -41.33 -12.72
N ASP A 370 -7.26 -40.47 -13.63
CA ASP A 370 -5.90 -40.66 -14.19
C ASP A 370 -4.84 -39.99 -13.31
#